data_abf4acc22042fe8a7a228fe41e216183
#
_entry.id   abf4acc22042fe8a7a228fe41e216183
#
_cell.length_a   1.000
_cell.length_b   1.000
_cell.length_c   1.000
_cell.angle_alpha   90.00
_cell.angle_beta   90.00
_cell.angle_gamma   90.00
#
_symmetry.space_group_name_H-M   'P 1'
#
loop_
_entity.id
_entity.type
_entity.pdbx_description
1 polymer ?
#
loop_
_entity_poly.entity_id
_entity_poly.type
_entity_poly.pdbx_seq_one_letter_code
_entity_poly.pdbx_strand_id
1 'polypeptide(L)'
;MTLRNIEERRRARKKSSAEDFTPLSLVNEILDRLSIESNNSVWQEDKTFIDPAAGNGNFLIEVLKRKLNKGHDPLKALSTIYGADIMLDNINECRLRLIKVIAQHVKQHKSPKPPKPNPTEVVKILKRNIKWTPLKHYENGSLDYDFSFQDSMSEEDARKVIEKIRSDKALEQVEIS
;
A
#
# COMPACT_ATOMS: atom_id res chain seq x y z
N MET A 1 17.67 1.61 -1.20
CA MET A 1 17.37 0.25 -1.69
C MET A 1 17.20 0.36 -3.21
N THR A 2 18.03 -0.30 -4.02
CA THR A 2 17.96 -0.22 -5.49
C THR A 2 16.92 -1.21 -6.01
N LEU A 3 16.28 -0.91 -7.18
CA LEU A 3 15.30 -1.79 -7.83
C LEU A 3 15.88 -3.19 -8.09
N ARG A 4 17.14 -3.27 -8.52
CA ARG A 4 17.88 -4.52 -8.73
C ARG A 4 17.88 -5.42 -7.47
N ASN A 5 18.06 -4.83 -6.29
CA ASN A 5 18.08 -5.53 -5.01
C ASN A 5 16.67 -6.09 -4.64
N ILE A 6 15.61 -5.41 -5.06
CA ILE A 6 14.21 -5.85 -4.86
C ILE A 6 13.90 -7.06 -5.75
N GLU A 7 14.29 -7.00 -7.03
CA GLU A 7 14.04 -8.11 -7.97
C GLU A 7 14.85 -9.36 -7.64
N GLU A 8 16.12 -9.22 -7.25
CA GLU A 8 16.96 -10.34 -6.82
C GLU A 8 16.38 -11.03 -5.58
N ARG A 9 15.89 -10.25 -4.61
CA ARG A 9 15.21 -10.79 -3.42
C ARG A 9 13.88 -11.47 -3.76
N ARG A 10 13.10 -10.91 -4.69
CA ARG A 10 11.85 -11.53 -5.17
C ARG A 10 12.13 -12.87 -5.83
N ARG A 11 13.13 -12.97 -6.72
CA ARG A 11 13.54 -14.23 -7.36
C ARG A 11 14.01 -15.26 -6.35
N ALA A 12 14.80 -14.85 -5.36
CA ALA A 12 15.27 -15.74 -4.30
C ALA A 12 14.10 -16.27 -3.45
N ARG A 13 13.13 -15.42 -3.10
CA ARG A 13 11.95 -15.81 -2.32
C ARG A 13 10.95 -16.67 -3.10
N LYS A 14 10.69 -16.35 -4.35
CA LYS A 14 9.86 -17.22 -5.22
C LYS A 14 10.43 -18.64 -5.27
N LYS A 15 11.75 -18.79 -5.20
CA LYS A 15 12.44 -20.07 -5.21
C LYS A 15 12.45 -20.77 -3.83
N SER A 16 12.47 -20.04 -2.72
CA SER A 16 12.61 -20.58 -1.36
C SER A 16 11.33 -20.67 -0.56
N SER A 17 10.32 -19.80 -0.82
CA SER A 17 9.09 -19.70 -0.04
C SER A 17 7.81 -19.72 -0.88
N ALA A 18 7.90 -19.96 -2.19
CA ALA A 18 6.74 -19.94 -3.12
C ALA A 18 5.91 -18.64 -3.03
N GLU A 19 6.55 -17.51 -2.70
CA GLU A 19 5.88 -16.22 -2.62
C GLU A 19 5.51 -15.75 -4.03
N ASP A 20 4.22 -15.80 -4.35
CA ASP A 20 3.66 -15.28 -5.59
C ASP A 20 2.68 -14.14 -5.26
N PHE A 21 2.93 -12.96 -5.85
CA PHE A 21 2.00 -11.84 -5.72
C PHE A 21 0.80 -12.04 -6.65
N THR A 22 -0.39 -11.76 -6.12
CA THR A 22 -1.61 -11.79 -6.93
C THR A 22 -1.45 -10.90 -8.17
N PRO A 23 -1.61 -11.42 -9.40
CA PRO A 23 -1.50 -10.64 -10.62
C PRO A 23 -2.49 -9.47 -10.64
N LEU A 24 -2.10 -8.32 -11.18
CA LEU A 24 -2.97 -7.14 -11.25
C LEU A 24 -4.26 -7.38 -12.03
N SER A 25 -4.23 -8.26 -13.05
CA SER A 25 -5.43 -8.65 -13.79
C SER A 25 -6.47 -9.30 -12.87
N LEU A 26 -6.04 -10.25 -12.03
CA LEU A 26 -6.90 -10.93 -11.07
C LEU A 26 -7.38 -9.98 -9.97
N VAL A 27 -6.51 -9.10 -9.47
CA VAL A 27 -6.90 -8.05 -8.52
C VAL A 27 -8.02 -7.20 -9.08
N ASN A 28 -7.88 -6.74 -10.32
CA ASN A 28 -8.89 -5.91 -10.97
C ASN A 28 -10.20 -6.67 -11.20
N GLU A 29 -10.14 -7.93 -11.64
CA GLU A 29 -11.33 -8.77 -11.80
C GLU A 29 -12.11 -8.92 -10.50
N ILE A 30 -11.42 -9.21 -9.39
CA ILE A 30 -12.05 -9.32 -8.07
C ILE A 30 -12.69 -8.01 -7.63
N LEU A 31 -11.99 -6.89 -7.79
CA LEU A 31 -12.51 -5.57 -7.42
C LEU A 31 -13.66 -5.10 -8.33
N ASP A 32 -13.66 -5.50 -9.61
CA ASP A 32 -14.76 -5.23 -10.54
C ASP A 32 -16.01 -6.03 -10.14
N ARG A 33 -15.84 -7.32 -9.83
CA ARG A 33 -16.92 -8.15 -9.30
C ARG A 33 -17.49 -7.57 -8.01
N LEU A 34 -16.66 -7.17 -7.07
CA LEU A 34 -17.07 -6.52 -5.83
C LEU A 34 -17.86 -5.23 -6.08
N SER A 35 -17.46 -4.46 -7.10
CA SER A 35 -18.18 -3.24 -7.52
C SER A 35 -19.59 -3.56 -8.00
N ILE A 36 -19.74 -4.60 -8.81
CA ILE A 36 -21.04 -5.03 -9.35
C ILE A 36 -21.94 -5.57 -8.23
N GLU A 37 -21.44 -6.49 -7.42
CA GLU A 37 -22.20 -7.12 -6.33
C GLU A 37 -22.67 -6.12 -5.26
N SER A 38 -21.86 -5.12 -4.98
CA SER A 38 -22.17 -4.05 -4.03
C SER A 38 -22.95 -2.87 -4.62
N ASN A 39 -23.27 -2.90 -5.92
CA ASN A 39 -23.80 -1.75 -6.65
C ASN A 39 -22.96 -0.48 -6.41
N ASN A 40 -21.64 -0.62 -6.44
CA ASN A 40 -20.65 0.42 -6.14
C ASN A 40 -20.67 1.01 -4.72
N SER A 41 -21.50 0.52 -3.81
CA SER A 41 -21.56 1.04 -2.43
C SER A 41 -20.26 0.80 -1.65
N VAL A 42 -19.48 -0.21 -2.03
CA VAL A 42 -18.16 -0.52 -1.44
C VAL A 42 -17.16 0.64 -1.59
N TRP A 43 -17.37 1.53 -2.59
CA TRP A 43 -16.48 2.66 -2.85
C TRP A 43 -16.91 3.95 -2.12
N GLN A 44 -17.87 3.90 -1.21
CA GLN A 44 -18.20 5.05 -0.37
C GLN A 44 -17.02 5.42 0.52
N GLU A 45 -16.95 6.69 0.92
CA GLU A 45 -15.77 7.27 1.60
C GLU A 45 -15.45 6.56 2.92
N ASP A 46 -16.44 6.15 3.67
CA ASP A 46 -16.36 5.48 4.97
C ASP A 46 -16.01 4.00 4.90
N LYS A 47 -16.16 3.36 3.74
CA LYS A 47 -15.90 1.93 3.60
C LYS A 47 -14.42 1.61 3.75
N THR A 48 -14.13 0.65 4.60
CA THR A 48 -12.77 0.20 4.89
C THR A 48 -12.40 -1.07 4.11
N PHE A 49 -11.13 -1.16 3.76
CA PHE A 49 -10.54 -2.34 3.15
C PHE A 49 -9.39 -2.84 4.00
N ILE A 50 -9.35 -4.14 4.20
CA ILE A 50 -8.26 -4.81 4.90
C ILE A 50 -7.72 -5.96 4.06
N ASP A 51 -6.39 -6.03 3.94
CA ASP A 51 -5.66 -7.13 3.34
C ASP A 51 -4.67 -7.68 4.37
N PRO A 52 -4.97 -8.80 5.04
CA PRO A 52 -4.12 -9.35 6.07
C PRO A 52 -2.87 -10.07 5.54
N ALA A 53 -2.77 -10.27 4.23
CA ALA A 53 -1.62 -10.84 3.54
C ALA A 53 -1.19 -9.92 2.38
N ALA A 54 -1.02 -8.63 2.69
CA ALA A 54 -0.96 -7.56 1.71
C ALA A 54 0.20 -7.68 0.69
N GLY A 55 1.22 -8.46 1.00
CA GLY A 55 2.40 -8.55 0.16
C GLY A 55 2.95 -7.15 -0.14
N ASN A 56 3.27 -6.90 -1.39
CA ASN A 56 3.70 -5.58 -1.85
C ASN A 56 2.54 -4.59 -2.11
N GLY A 57 1.31 -4.95 -1.77
CA GLY A 57 0.14 -4.08 -1.76
C GLY A 57 -0.65 -4.01 -3.06
N ASN A 58 -0.62 -5.01 -3.95
CA ASN A 58 -1.33 -4.96 -5.22
C ASN A 58 -2.83 -4.65 -5.05
N PHE A 59 -3.53 -5.31 -4.12
CA PHE A 59 -4.92 -5.01 -3.79
C PHE A 59 -5.13 -3.59 -3.26
N LEU A 60 -4.34 -3.23 -2.26
CA LEU A 60 -4.49 -1.94 -1.56
C LEU A 60 -4.24 -0.75 -2.49
N ILE A 61 -3.32 -0.91 -3.43
CA ILE A 61 -3.00 0.10 -4.45
C ILE A 61 -4.18 0.32 -5.39
N GLU A 62 -4.80 -0.76 -5.89
CA GLU A 62 -5.95 -0.64 -6.78
C GLU A 62 -7.19 -0.12 -6.04
N VAL A 63 -7.38 -0.50 -4.78
CA VAL A 63 -8.42 0.09 -3.92
C VAL A 63 -8.22 1.60 -3.78
N LEU A 64 -6.99 2.05 -3.47
CA LEU A 64 -6.69 3.48 -3.34
C LEU A 64 -6.96 4.23 -4.65
N LYS A 65 -6.51 3.71 -5.79
CA LYS A 65 -6.77 4.29 -7.11
C LYS A 65 -8.26 4.46 -7.37
N ARG A 66 -9.07 3.43 -7.10
CA ARG A 66 -10.52 3.47 -7.31
C ARG A 66 -11.20 4.50 -6.41
N LYS A 67 -10.82 4.60 -5.14
CA LYS A 67 -11.32 5.64 -4.24
C LYS A 67 -10.96 7.05 -4.71
N LEU A 68 -9.72 7.27 -5.11
CA LEU A 68 -9.27 8.56 -5.65
C LEU A 68 -9.99 8.93 -6.95
N ASN A 69 -10.23 7.96 -7.84
CA ASN A 69 -11.00 8.17 -9.07
C ASN A 69 -12.49 8.51 -8.83
N LYS A 70 -13.01 8.15 -7.66
CA LYS A 70 -14.36 8.57 -7.20
C LYS A 70 -14.35 9.98 -6.59
N GLY A 71 -13.22 10.65 -6.52
CA GLY A 71 -13.09 12.00 -6.00
C GLY A 71 -12.92 12.11 -4.48
N HIS A 72 -12.60 11.00 -3.81
CA HIS A 72 -12.35 11.05 -2.36
C HIS A 72 -11.06 11.82 -2.03
N ASP A 73 -11.08 12.50 -0.90
CA ASP A 73 -9.88 13.14 -0.36
C ASP A 73 -8.76 12.12 -0.16
N PRO A 74 -7.51 12.39 -0.60
CA PRO A 74 -6.43 11.44 -0.53
C PRO A 74 -6.09 10.92 0.87
N LEU A 75 -6.15 11.77 1.90
CA LEU A 75 -5.88 11.35 3.28
C LEU A 75 -7.01 10.49 3.83
N LYS A 76 -8.26 10.86 3.54
CA LYS A 76 -9.44 10.07 3.91
C LYS A 76 -9.43 8.71 3.20
N ALA A 77 -9.22 8.67 1.88
CA ALA A 77 -9.11 7.42 1.15
C ALA A 77 -8.02 6.51 1.72
N LEU A 78 -6.83 7.06 1.99
CA LEU A 78 -5.73 6.31 2.59
C LEU A 78 -6.06 5.82 4.01
N SER A 79 -6.78 6.62 4.80
CA SER A 79 -7.11 6.28 6.19
C SER A 79 -8.05 5.09 6.35
N THR A 80 -8.76 4.71 5.28
CA THR A 80 -9.68 3.57 5.24
C THR A 80 -9.07 2.29 4.67
N ILE A 81 -7.76 2.28 4.40
CA ILE A 81 -7.04 1.14 3.83
C ILE A 81 -6.10 0.58 4.88
N TYR A 82 -6.19 -0.74 5.12
CA TYR A 82 -5.42 -1.47 6.11
C TYR A 82 -4.73 -2.66 5.46
N GLY A 83 -3.50 -2.94 5.88
CA GLY A 83 -2.75 -4.08 5.40
C GLY A 83 -1.78 -4.60 6.44
N ALA A 84 -1.54 -5.90 6.40
CA ALA A 84 -0.53 -6.56 7.21
C ALA A 84 0.25 -7.57 6.36
N ASP A 85 1.51 -7.78 6.67
CA ASP A 85 2.33 -8.81 6.05
C ASP A 85 3.46 -9.22 7.01
N ILE A 86 3.88 -10.48 6.91
CA ILE A 86 4.98 -11.04 7.71
C ILE A 86 6.36 -10.60 7.24
N MET A 87 6.45 -10.05 6.02
CA MET A 87 7.70 -9.62 5.41
C MET A 87 7.83 -8.10 5.46
N LEU A 88 8.80 -7.61 6.21
CA LEU A 88 9.03 -6.17 6.40
C LEU A 88 9.30 -5.43 5.08
N ASP A 89 10.02 -6.04 4.16
CA ASP A 89 10.33 -5.41 2.88
C ASP A 89 9.10 -5.31 1.97
N ASN A 90 8.14 -6.25 2.04
CA ASN A 90 6.85 -6.14 1.37
C ASN A 90 6.06 -4.94 1.91
N ILE A 91 6.00 -4.80 3.22
CA ILE A 91 5.32 -3.67 3.88
C ILE A 91 5.96 -2.34 3.48
N ASN A 92 7.28 -2.26 3.46
CA ASN A 92 7.98 -1.04 3.05
C ASN A 92 7.72 -0.72 1.56
N GLU A 93 7.70 -1.73 0.70
CA GLU A 93 7.33 -1.55 -0.71
C GLU A 93 5.88 -1.12 -0.86
N CYS A 94 4.94 -1.76 -0.16
CA CYS A 94 3.52 -1.40 -0.16
C CYS A 94 3.32 0.08 0.23
N ARG A 95 3.95 0.52 1.32
CA ARG A 95 3.89 1.92 1.77
C ARG A 95 4.41 2.89 0.70
N LEU A 96 5.55 2.59 0.10
CA LEU A 96 6.14 3.42 -0.96
C LEU A 96 5.24 3.51 -2.18
N ARG A 97 4.61 2.40 -2.57
CA ARG A 97 3.70 2.35 -3.73
C ARG A 97 2.42 3.15 -3.46
N LEU A 98 1.84 3.07 -2.26
CA LEU A 98 0.68 3.88 -1.87
C LEU A 98 1.00 5.38 -1.90
N ILE A 99 2.18 5.79 -1.42
CA ILE A 99 2.64 7.19 -1.54
C ILE A 99 2.72 7.63 -2.99
N LYS A 100 3.26 6.79 -3.88
CA LYS A 100 3.34 7.11 -5.31
C LYS A 100 1.97 7.32 -5.94
N VAL A 101 0.99 6.49 -5.61
CA VAL A 101 -0.39 6.66 -6.10
C VAL A 101 -0.94 8.03 -5.72
N ILE A 102 -0.79 8.45 -4.46
CA ILE A 102 -1.23 9.77 -4.00
C ILE A 102 -0.50 10.88 -4.76
N ALA A 103 0.83 10.79 -4.88
CA ALA A 103 1.62 11.80 -5.58
C ALA A 103 1.24 11.92 -7.06
N GLN A 104 1.03 10.80 -7.74
CA GLN A 104 0.58 10.77 -9.13
C GLN A 104 -0.82 11.38 -9.28
N HIS A 105 -1.76 11.03 -8.39
CA HIS A 105 -3.11 11.59 -8.39
C HIS A 105 -3.10 13.12 -8.27
N VAL A 106 -2.34 13.66 -7.31
CA VAL A 106 -2.20 15.12 -7.13
C VAL A 106 -1.55 15.80 -8.34
N LYS A 107 -0.59 15.14 -9.01
CA LYS A 107 0.06 15.67 -10.22
C LYS A 107 -0.87 15.69 -11.42
N GLN A 108 -1.69 14.67 -11.59
CA GLN A 108 -2.53 14.47 -12.79
C GLN A 108 -3.82 15.30 -12.77
N HIS A 109 -4.34 15.66 -11.61
CA HIS A 109 -5.57 16.46 -11.49
C HIS A 109 -5.31 17.91 -11.88
N LYS A 110 -5.93 18.34 -13.00
CA LYS A 110 -5.70 19.67 -13.58
C LYS A 110 -6.57 20.76 -12.99
N SER A 111 -7.84 20.47 -12.58
CA SER A 111 -8.73 21.48 -11.99
C SER A 111 -10.08 20.86 -11.52
N PRO A 112 -10.60 21.19 -10.33
CA PRO A 112 -9.87 21.83 -9.24
C PRO A 112 -8.78 20.90 -8.71
N LYS A 113 -7.57 21.46 -8.51
CA LYS A 113 -6.44 20.67 -8.02
C LYS A 113 -6.71 20.27 -6.57
N PRO A 114 -6.72 18.96 -6.22
CA PRO A 114 -6.90 18.56 -4.84
C PRO A 114 -5.79 19.18 -3.98
N PRO A 115 -6.07 19.54 -2.72
CA PRO A 115 -5.04 20.04 -1.82
C PRO A 115 -3.94 19.00 -1.71
N LYS A 116 -2.68 19.44 -1.79
CA LYS A 116 -1.53 18.54 -1.56
C LYS A 116 -1.62 18.00 -0.13
N PRO A 117 -1.77 16.69 0.06
CA PRO A 117 -1.82 16.14 1.40
C PRO A 117 -0.50 16.40 2.13
N ASN A 118 -0.59 16.66 3.43
CA ASN A 118 0.60 16.83 4.26
C ASN A 118 1.40 15.51 4.28
N PRO A 119 2.67 15.49 3.83
CA PRO A 119 3.48 14.27 3.78
C PRO A 119 3.61 13.59 5.16
N THR A 120 3.69 14.37 6.23
CA THR A 120 3.77 13.84 7.60
C THR A 120 2.50 13.05 7.96
N GLU A 121 1.32 13.54 7.59
CA GLU A 121 0.05 12.85 7.83
C GLU A 121 -0.06 11.56 6.98
N VAL A 122 0.39 11.60 5.73
CA VAL A 122 0.47 10.39 4.88
C VAL A 122 1.31 9.31 5.56
N VAL A 123 2.51 9.65 6.03
CA VAL A 123 3.41 8.70 6.71
C VAL A 123 2.78 8.19 8.01
N LYS A 124 2.12 9.05 8.77
CA LYS A 124 1.43 8.68 10.02
C LYS A 124 0.32 7.65 9.78
N ILE A 125 -0.50 7.87 8.76
CA ILE A 125 -1.56 6.95 8.36
C ILE A 125 -0.96 5.60 7.91
N LEU A 126 0.07 5.63 7.06
CA LEU A 126 0.72 4.41 6.58
C LEU A 126 1.34 3.59 7.72
N LYS A 127 2.04 4.23 8.66
CA LYS A 127 2.59 3.55 9.84
C LYS A 127 1.50 2.89 10.69
N ARG A 128 0.36 3.55 10.84
CA ARG A 128 -0.76 3.05 11.62
C ARG A 128 -1.50 1.91 10.94
N ASN A 129 -1.71 2.01 9.62
CA ASN A 129 -2.63 1.15 8.89
C ASN A 129 -1.94 0.02 8.13
N ILE A 130 -0.69 0.20 7.71
CA ILE A 130 0.07 -0.80 6.94
C ILE A 130 1.16 -1.35 7.85
N LYS A 131 0.94 -2.55 8.40
CA LYS A 131 1.72 -3.11 9.50
C LYS A 131 2.61 -4.27 9.05
N TRP A 132 3.84 -4.26 9.50
CA TRP A 132 4.63 -5.48 9.58
C TRP A 132 4.17 -6.25 10.81
N THR A 133 3.72 -7.49 10.61
CA THR A 133 3.09 -8.26 11.67
C THR A 133 3.62 -9.68 11.57
N PRO A 134 4.61 -10.06 12.40
CA PRO A 134 5.07 -11.44 12.46
C PRO A 134 3.94 -12.37 12.88
N LEU A 135 3.99 -13.61 12.40
CA LEU A 135 3.05 -14.63 12.85
C LEU A 135 3.41 -15.05 14.28
N LYS A 136 2.41 -15.12 15.12
CA LYS A 136 2.50 -15.67 16.46
C LYS A 136 1.98 -17.10 16.45
N HIS A 137 2.82 -18.02 16.91
CA HIS A 137 2.45 -19.41 17.11
C HIS A 137 1.92 -19.59 18.52
N TYR A 138 0.73 -20.19 18.63
CA TYR A 138 0.16 -20.55 19.91
C TYR A 138 0.41 -22.04 20.21
N GLU A 139 0.42 -22.42 21.50
CA GLU A 139 0.65 -23.80 21.94
C GLU A 139 -0.37 -24.80 21.39
N ASN A 140 -1.58 -24.35 21.05
CA ASN A 140 -2.62 -25.16 20.41
C ASN A 140 -2.38 -25.39 18.90
N GLY A 141 -1.25 -24.91 18.36
CA GLY A 141 -0.91 -25.00 16.93
C GLY A 141 -1.60 -23.98 16.03
N SER A 142 -2.43 -23.07 16.56
CA SER A 142 -3.01 -22.00 15.79
C SER A 142 -1.97 -20.91 15.45
N LEU A 143 -2.21 -20.22 14.35
CA LEU A 143 -1.42 -19.07 13.88
C LEU A 143 -2.28 -17.83 13.87
N ASP A 144 -1.75 -16.71 14.36
CA ASP A 144 -2.40 -15.42 14.27
C ASP A 144 -1.37 -14.31 14.07
N TYR A 145 -1.82 -13.12 13.70
CA TYR A 145 -0.96 -11.96 13.58
C TYR A 145 -0.67 -11.34 14.95
N ASP A 146 0.60 -11.04 15.21
CA ASP A 146 0.98 -10.32 16.42
C ASP A 146 0.83 -8.80 16.23
N PHE A 147 -0.38 -8.29 16.41
CA PHE A 147 -0.66 -6.85 16.32
C PHE A 147 -0.07 -6.02 17.49
N SER A 148 0.50 -6.65 18.50
CA SER A 148 1.21 -5.95 19.58
C SER A 148 2.58 -5.44 19.13
N PHE A 149 3.10 -5.97 18.01
CA PHE A 149 4.40 -5.59 17.49
C PHE A 149 4.38 -4.16 16.96
N GLN A 150 5.24 -3.31 17.51
CA GLN A 150 5.41 -1.94 17.04
C GLN A 150 6.45 -1.91 15.91
N ASP A 151 5.98 -1.79 14.70
CA ASP A 151 6.81 -1.56 13.53
C ASP A 151 7.46 -0.16 13.59
N SER A 152 8.75 -0.13 13.78
CA SER A 152 9.54 1.09 13.72
C SER A 152 10.06 1.36 12.31
N MET A 153 9.24 1.93 11.42
CA MET A 153 9.81 2.72 10.35
C MET A 153 10.64 3.84 10.99
N SER A 154 11.95 3.88 10.77
CA SER A 154 12.79 4.89 11.37
C SER A 154 12.35 6.30 10.91
N GLU A 155 12.55 7.33 11.74
CA GLU A 155 12.29 8.72 11.32
C GLU A 155 13.12 9.08 10.09
N GLU A 156 14.31 8.52 9.95
CA GLU A 156 15.18 8.71 8.80
C GLU A 156 14.59 8.13 7.52
N ASP A 157 13.99 6.93 7.56
CA ASP A 157 13.31 6.36 6.39
C ASP A 157 12.06 7.16 6.03
N ALA A 158 11.31 7.64 7.03
CA ALA A 158 10.18 8.53 6.80
C ALA A 158 10.62 9.85 6.16
N ARG A 159 11.75 10.45 6.59
CA ARG A 159 12.33 11.65 5.99
C ARG A 159 12.76 11.40 4.56
N LYS A 160 13.47 10.31 4.26
CA LYS A 160 13.88 9.93 2.90
C LYS A 160 12.69 9.77 1.97
N VAL A 161 11.57 9.22 2.47
CA VAL A 161 10.33 9.12 1.71
C VAL A 161 9.73 10.50 1.43
N ILE A 162 9.70 11.38 2.43
CA ILE A 162 9.20 12.76 2.29
C ILE A 162 10.07 13.56 1.31
N GLU A 163 11.39 13.44 1.38
CA GLU A 163 12.31 14.08 0.44
C GLU A 163 12.12 13.58 -0.98
N LYS A 164 11.92 12.26 -1.17
CA LYS A 164 11.58 11.68 -2.46
C LYS A 164 10.25 12.20 -3.03
N ILE A 165 9.26 12.46 -2.19
CA ILE A 165 7.98 13.06 -2.62
C ILE A 165 8.17 14.54 -3.01
N ARG A 166 9.08 15.26 -2.34
CA ARG A 166 9.37 16.67 -2.61
C ARG A 166 10.24 16.88 -3.83
N SER A 167 11.17 15.97 -4.14
CA SER A 167 11.99 16.03 -5.33
C SER A 167 11.21 15.48 -6.53
N ASP A 168 10.65 16.34 -7.36
CA ASP A 168 9.90 15.97 -8.58
C ASP A 168 10.69 15.09 -9.58
N LYS A 169 12.01 15.00 -9.43
CA LYS A 169 12.90 14.16 -10.26
C LYS A 169 12.85 12.67 -9.94
N ALA A 170 12.36 12.26 -8.77
CA ALA A 170 12.36 10.87 -8.36
C ALA A 170 11.13 10.07 -8.83
N LEU A 171 10.10 10.73 -9.33
CA LEU A 171 8.87 10.08 -9.83
C LEU A 171 8.98 9.64 -11.30
N GLU A 172 9.97 10.13 -12.06
CA GLU A 172 10.12 9.80 -13.47
C GLU A 172 10.87 8.51 -13.76
N GLN A 173 11.55 7.91 -12.78
CA GLN A 173 12.42 6.75 -12.98
C GLN A 173 11.82 5.39 -12.59
N VAL A 174 10.54 5.28 -12.33
CA VAL A 174 9.91 3.99 -12.04
C VAL A 174 8.79 3.75 -13.03
N GLU A 175 9.17 3.28 -14.20
CA GLU A 175 8.26 2.56 -15.11
C GLU A 175 7.73 1.34 -14.37
N ILE A 176 6.42 1.25 -14.32
CA ILE A 176 5.68 0.10 -13.78
C ILE A 176 5.63 -0.89 -14.94
N SER A 177 6.51 -1.86 -14.93
CA SER A 177 6.34 -3.09 -15.72
C SER A 177 5.45 -4.05 -14.97
#